data_562a600cbffe3c0528115f9f2363e4b8
#
_entry.id   562a600cbffe3c0528115f9f2363e4b8
#
_cell.length_a   1.000
_cell.length_b   1.000
_cell.length_c   1.000
_cell.angle_alpha   90.00
_cell.angle_beta   90.00
_cell.angle_gamma   90.00
#
_symmetry.space_group_name_H-M   'P 1'
#
loop_
_entity.id
_entity.type
_entity.pdbx_description
1 polymer ?
#
loop_
_entity_poly.entity_id
_entity_poly.type
_entity_poly.pdbx_seq_one_letter_code
_entity_poly.pdbx_strand_id
1 'polypeptide(L)'
;MGGRGQWSRSSRKRIRYKSVGTLSQSAIDATGINHSAGETIYIGSDRKGHISKHKDEFTDFNGTYNRIGEIIGSPDYIGKHPNGQSIEFVKRLEENTLVAVRINQSKLTVRTMHTLSEVTFNKRLAKGRYRRYN
;
A
#
# COMPACT_ATOMS: atom_id res chain seq x y z
N MET A 1 14.58 -27.94 25.44
CA MET A 1 14.32 -27.53 25.36
C MET A 1 14.29 -27.17 24.96
N GLY A 2 14.39 -27.07 24.71
CA GLY A 2 14.30 -26.77 24.44
C GLY A 2 14.18 -26.25 24.00
N GLY A 3 14.14 -26.15 23.86
CA GLY A 3 13.92 -25.65 23.64
C GLY A 3 13.94 -25.21 23.15
N ARG A 4 14.14 -25.44 23.04
CA ARG A 4 14.09 -24.88 22.59
C ARG A 4 13.92 -24.51 21.79
N GLY A 5 13.98 -24.67 21.32
CA GLY A 5 13.75 -24.29 20.57
C GLY A 5 13.01 -23.66 20.21
N GLN A 6 12.54 -23.83 20.51
CA GLN A 6 11.79 -23.10 20.30
C GLN A 6 11.92 -21.93 20.26
N TRP A 7 12.49 -21.75 20.47
CA TRP A 7 12.70 -20.61 20.36
C TRP A 7 13.20 -20.15 19.34
N SER A 8 13.44 -20.75 18.63
CA SER A 8 13.91 -20.18 17.61
C SER A 8 12.96 -19.45 16.95
N ARG A 9 11.97 -19.75 17.18
CA ARG A 9 11.15 -18.98 16.83
C ARG A 9 11.27 -17.84 17.40
N SER A 10 11.70 -17.84 18.32
CA SER A 10 11.87 -16.67 19.01
C SER A 10 12.85 -15.82 18.35
N SER A 11 13.77 -16.33 17.73
CA SER A 11 14.66 -15.48 17.00
C SER A 11 13.97 -14.95 15.76
N ARG A 12 12.78 -15.44 15.47
CA ARG A 12 12.03 -14.90 14.41
C ARG A 12 11.68 -13.50 14.71
N LYS A 13 11.91 -12.61 13.78
CA LYS A 13 11.61 -11.23 14.00
C LYS A 13 10.14 -11.02 14.18
N ARG A 14 9.81 -10.29 15.21
CA ARG A 14 8.46 -9.82 15.39
C ARG A 14 8.25 -8.65 14.44
N ILE A 15 7.16 -8.66 13.70
CA ILE A 15 6.81 -7.55 12.83
C ILE A 15 6.36 -6.39 13.69
N ARG A 16 7.00 -5.24 13.52
CA ARG A 16 6.60 -4.00 14.15
C ARG A 16 5.90 -3.15 13.13
N TYR A 17 4.88 -2.44 13.56
CA TYR A 17 4.06 -1.62 12.68
C TYR A 17 4.25 -0.15 13.04
N LYS A 18 4.34 0.69 12.03
CA LYS A 18 4.32 2.12 12.26
C LYS A 18 3.26 2.75 11.36
N SER A 19 2.64 3.83 11.84
CA SER A 19 1.63 4.54 11.08
C SER A 19 2.26 5.26 9.89
N VAL A 20 1.59 5.19 8.74
CA VAL A 20 1.98 5.97 7.56
C VAL A 20 0.85 6.89 7.11
N GLY A 21 -0.29 6.86 7.77
CA GLY A 21 -1.40 7.73 7.44
C GLY A 21 -2.71 7.22 7.98
N THR A 22 -3.78 7.84 7.56
CA THR A 22 -5.13 7.44 7.95
C THR A 22 -6.00 7.31 6.71
N LEU A 23 -7.03 6.48 6.82
CA LEU A 23 -8.00 6.28 5.76
C LEU A 23 -8.95 7.48 5.73
N SER A 24 -9.07 8.12 4.57
CA SER A 24 -9.94 9.29 4.43
C SER A 24 -11.36 8.87 4.07
N GLN A 25 -12.32 9.75 4.35
CA GLN A 25 -13.69 9.53 3.89
C GLN A 25 -13.75 9.51 2.35
N SER A 26 -12.95 10.35 1.68
CA SER A 26 -12.89 10.36 0.22
C SER A 26 -12.48 9.01 -0.34
N ALA A 27 -11.53 8.33 0.32
CA ALA A 27 -11.10 7.00 -0.11
C ALA A 27 -12.23 5.98 0.06
N ILE A 28 -12.96 6.06 1.15
CA ILE A 28 -14.11 5.17 1.40
C ILE A 28 -15.19 5.41 0.34
N ASP A 29 -15.51 6.67 0.10
CA ASP A 29 -16.56 7.02 -0.88
C ASP A 29 -16.19 6.55 -2.29
N ALA A 30 -14.92 6.64 -2.64
CA ALA A 30 -14.46 6.26 -3.97
C ALA A 30 -14.43 4.74 -4.18
N THR A 31 -14.24 3.98 -3.11
CA THR A 31 -14.02 2.53 -3.21
C THR A 31 -15.17 1.70 -2.66
N GLY A 32 -16.02 2.28 -1.81
CA GLY A 32 -17.12 1.56 -1.19
C GLY A 32 -16.72 0.49 -0.20
N ILE A 33 -15.50 0.58 0.34
CA ILE A 33 -15.02 -0.45 1.28
C ILE A 33 -15.70 -0.30 2.64
N ASN A 34 -15.75 -1.41 3.37
CA ASN A 34 -16.41 -1.45 4.67
C ASN A 34 -15.38 -1.15 5.78
N HIS A 35 -14.94 0.08 5.83
CA HIS A 35 -14.02 0.59 6.84
C HIS A 35 -14.46 2.00 7.23
N SER A 36 -13.88 2.52 8.29
CA SER A 36 -14.26 3.83 8.83
C SER A 36 -13.19 4.87 8.57
N ALA A 37 -13.61 6.09 8.27
CA ALA A 37 -12.67 7.20 8.13
C ALA A 37 -11.91 7.40 9.43
N GLY A 38 -10.64 7.71 9.31
CA GLY A 38 -9.76 7.90 10.47
C GLY A 38 -9.03 6.66 10.92
N GLU A 39 -9.37 5.48 10.38
CA GLU A 39 -8.59 4.28 10.71
C GLU A 39 -7.14 4.47 10.30
N THR A 40 -6.23 4.07 11.16
CA THR A 40 -4.80 4.19 10.89
C THR A 40 -4.37 3.16 9.86
N ILE A 41 -3.51 3.61 8.94
CA ILE A 41 -2.86 2.72 7.96
C ILE A 41 -1.43 2.53 8.43
N TYR A 42 -1.01 1.28 8.53
CA TYR A 42 0.31 0.91 9.04
C TYR A 42 1.20 0.32 7.95
N ILE A 43 2.50 0.36 8.19
CA ILE A 43 3.44 -0.42 7.40
C ILE A 43 4.25 -1.28 8.36
N GLY A 44 4.38 -2.56 8.02
CA GLY A 44 5.13 -3.50 8.85
C GLY A 44 6.62 -3.41 8.56
N SER A 45 7.43 -3.73 9.57
CA SER A 45 8.89 -3.70 9.47
C SER A 45 9.43 -4.68 8.44
N ASP A 46 8.63 -5.66 8.01
CA ASP A 46 9.01 -6.63 6.99
C ASP A 46 8.79 -6.12 5.56
N ARG A 47 8.06 -5.00 5.39
CA ARG A 47 7.58 -4.63 4.06
C ARG A 47 8.65 -4.02 3.17
N LYS A 48 9.59 -3.25 3.72
CA LYS A 48 10.60 -2.60 2.88
C LYS A 48 11.43 -3.63 2.11
N GLY A 49 11.85 -4.70 2.80
CA GLY A 49 12.57 -5.78 2.14
C GLY A 49 11.76 -6.45 1.04
N HIS A 50 10.48 -6.66 1.30
CA HIS A 50 9.59 -7.27 0.33
C HIS A 50 9.35 -6.35 -0.88
N ILE A 51 9.15 -5.06 -0.62
CA ILE A 51 8.89 -4.07 -1.66
C ILE A 51 10.16 -3.79 -2.47
N SER A 52 11.34 -3.92 -1.86
CA SER A 52 12.61 -3.59 -2.52
C SER A 52 12.90 -4.45 -3.75
N LYS A 53 12.18 -5.56 -3.94
CA LYS A 53 12.30 -6.34 -5.17
C LYS A 53 11.85 -5.52 -6.40
N HIS A 54 11.12 -4.44 -6.20
CA HIS A 54 10.68 -3.54 -7.25
C HIS A 54 11.59 -2.32 -7.42
N LYS A 55 12.71 -2.26 -6.70
CA LYS A 55 13.52 -1.04 -6.63
C LYS A 55 14.01 -0.57 -8.02
N ASP A 56 14.25 -1.51 -8.92
CA ASP A 56 14.76 -1.16 -10.24
C ASP A 56 13.71 -0.51 -11.14
N GLU A 57 12.46 -0.50 -10.72
CA GLU A 57 11.39 0.20 -11.43
C GLU A 57 11.40 1.69 -11.16
N PHE A 58 12.17 2.14 -10.17
CA PHE A 58 12.14 3.53 -9.70
C PHE A 58 13.45 4.25 -10.01
N THR A 59 13.34 5.51 -10.37
CA THR A 59 14.50 6.39 -10.49
C THR A 59 15.13 6.60 -9.11
N ASP A 60 14.30 6.76 -8.07
CA ASP A 60 14.75 6.95 -6.68
C ASP A 60 13.84 6.14 -5.76
N PHE A 61 14.17 4.88 -5.60
CA PHE A 61 13.34 3.98 -4.78
C PHE A 61 13.23 4.46 -3.34
N ASN A 62 14.35 4.79 -2.71
CA ASN A 62 14.31 5.18 -1.29
C ASN A 62 13.53 6.46 -1.07
N GLY A 63 13.71 7.44 -1.94
CA GLY A 63 12.96 8.69 -1.87
C GLY A 63 11.47 8.46 -2.04
N THR A 64 11.09 7.61 -3.00
CA THR A 64 9.68 7.30 -3.24
C THR A 64 9.10 6.50 -2.08
N TYR A 65 9.87 5.52 -1.56
CA TYR A 65 9.43 4.74 -0.41
C TYR A 65 9.10 5.64 0.78
N ASN A 66 9.94 6.66 1.01
CA ASN A 66 9.71 7.60 2.11
C ASN A 66 8.50 8.50 1.88
N ARG A 67 7.92 8.48 0.68
CA ARG A 67 6.72 9.26 0.34
C ARG A 67 5.44 8.42 0.39
N ILE A 68 5.50 7.21 0.92
CA ILE A 68 4.29 6.36 1.01
C ILE A 68 3.16 7.09 1.73
N GLY A 69 3.46 7.78 2.82
CA GLY A 69 2.45 8.55 3.55
C GLY A 69 1.79 9.63 2.69
N GLU A 70 2.59 10.31 1.89
CA GLU A 70 2.08 11.31 0.96
C GLU A 70 1.22 10.67 -0.14
N ILE A 71 1.65 9.54 -0.66
CA ILE A 71 0.90 8.84 -1.72
C ILE A 71 -0.47 8.42 -1.20
N ILE A 72 -0.53 7.91 0.02
CA ILE A 72 -1.79 7.51 0.65
C ILE A 72 -2.65 8.72 0.98
N GLY A 73 -2.05 9.79 1.48
CA GLY A 73 -2.78 10.97 1.93
C GLY A 73 -3.27 11.86 0.80
N SER A 74 -2.58 11.84 -0.34
CA SER A 74 -2.86 12.76 -1.44
C SER A 74 -2.55 12.08 -2.78
N PRO A 75 -3.24 10.98 -3.07
CA PRO A 75 -3.05 10.31 -4.36
C PRO A 75 -3.72 11.10 -5.47
N ASP A 76 -3.37 10.81 -6.72
CA ASP A 76 -4.06 11.37 -7.86
C ASP A 76 -5.26 10.52 -8.24
N TYR A 77 -5.15 9.20 -8.04
CA TYR A 77 -6.21 8.24 -8.35
C TYR A 77 -6.30 7.19 -7.24
N ILE A 78 -7.48 6.62 -7.10
CA ILE A 78 -7.72 5.58 -6.12
C ILE A 78 -8.67 4.53 -6.70
N GLY A 79 -8.49 3.29 -6.30
CA GLY A 79 -9.37 2.21 -6.73
C GLY A 79 -9.27 1.01 -5.83
N LYS A 80 -10.06 0.00 -6.14
CA LYS A 80 -10.06 -1.25 -5.40
C LYS A 80 -9.52 -2.34 -6.32
N HIS A 81 -8.64 -3.18 -5.78
CA HIS A 81 -8.16 -4.32 -6.55
C HIS A 81 -9.35 -5.24 -6.86
N PRO A 82 -9.40 -5.82 -8.08
CA PRO A 82 -10.54 -6.67 -8.47
C PRO A 82 -10.81 -7.84 -7.53
N ASN A 83 -9.79 -8.34 -6.82
CA ASN A 83 -10.00 -9.44 -5.86
C ASN A 83 -10.63 -8.96 -4.54
N GLY A 84 -10.81 -7.64 -4.35
CA GLY A 84 -11.44 -7.10 -3.16
C GLY A 84 -10.58 -7.06 -1.91
N GLN A 85 -9.30 -7.45 -1.99
CA GLN A 85 -8.45 -7.57 -0.81
C GLN A 85 -7.62 -6.33 -0.51
N SER A 86 -7.53 -5.40 -1.45
CA SER A 86 -6.71 -4.20 -1.28
C SER A 86 -7.36 -3.02 -1.97
N ILE A 87 -7.08 -1.83 -1.45
CA ILE A 87 -7.30 -0.59 -2.19
C ILE A 87 -5.96 -0.11 -2.70
N GLU A 88 -5.99 0.61 -3.81
CA GLU A 88 -4.80 1.05 -4.51
C GLU A 88 -4.79 2.57 -4.62
N PHE A 89 -3.70 3.17 -4.17
CA PHE A 89 -3.47 4.61 -4.27
C PHE A 89 -2.44 4.82 -5.36
N VAL A 90 -2.75 5.63 -6.35
CA VAL A 90 -1.83 5.91 -7.45
C VAL A 90 -1.49 7.39 -7.45
N LYS A 91 -0.20 7.69 -7.41
CA LYS A 91 0.27 9.07 -7.53
C LYS A 91 1.21 9.16 -8.71
N ARG A 92 1.01 10.20 -9.51
CA ARG A 92 1.81 10.40 -10.71
C ARG A 92 3.03 11.23 -10.33
N LEU A 93 4.09 10.54 -9.96
CA LEU A 93 5.39 11.10 -9.65
C LEU A 93 6.26 11.00 -10.92
N GLU A 94 7.58 10.82 -10.76
CA GLU A 94 8.41 10.55 -11.93
C GLU A 94 7.91 9.30 -12.64
N GLU A 95 7.57 8.29 -11.88
CA GLU A 95 6.84 7.11 -12.36
C GLU A 95 5.43 7.16 -11.80
N ASN A 96 4.49 6.52 -12.48
CA ASN A 96 3.19 6.26 -11.86
C ASN A 96 3.42 5.27 -10.75
N THR A 97 3.21 5.68 -9.52
CA THR A 97 3.51 4.87 -8.35
C THR A 97 2.22 4.41 -7.70
N LEU A 98 2.12 3.10 -7.47
CA LEU A 98 0.97 2.49 -6.83
C LEU A 98 1.38 2.00 -5.45
N VAL A 99 0.58 2.36 -4.44
CA VAL A 99 0.70 1.79 -3.10
C VAL A 99 -0.60 1.03 -2.83
N ALA A 100 -0.48 -0.26 -2.55
CA ALA A 100 -1.64 -1.09 -2.23
C ALA A 100 -1.73 -1.25 -0.72
N VAL A 101 -2.93 -1.07 -0.18
CA VAL A 101 -3.22 -1.21 1.24
C VAL A 101 -4.22 -2.34 1.42
N ARG A 102 -3.86 -3.31 2.23
CA ARG A 102 -4.69 -4.48 2.50
C ARG A 102 -5.88 -4.07 3.37
N ILE A 103 -7.08 -4.50 2.95
CA ILE A 103 -8.32 -4.14 3.65
C ILE A 103 -9.10 -5.34 4.15
N ASN A 104 -8.61 -6.56 3.91
CA ASN A 104 -9.33 -7.77 4.29
C ASN A 104 -8.89 -8.30 5.66
N GLN A 105 -8.28 -7.45 6.47
CA GLN A 105 -7.84 -7.77 7.82
C GLN A 105 -8.28 -6.67 8.76
N SER A 106 -8.23 -6.91 10.05
CA SER A 106 -8.65 -5.92 11.04
C SER A 106 -7.77 -4.66 11.00
N LYS A 107 -6.48 -4.84 10.68
CA LYS A 107 -5.54 -3.73 10.60
C LYS A 107 -5.27 -3.40 9.15
N LEU A 108 -5.39 -2.13 8.78
CA LEU A 108 -5.05 -1.68 7.44
C LEU A 108 -3.53 -1.61 7.32
N THR A 109 -2.95 -2.37 6.39
CA THR A 109 -1.49 -2.41 6.24
C THR A 109 -1.08 -2.26 4.80
N VAL A 110 0.03 -1.55 4.58
CA VAL A 110 0.63 -1.44 3.26
C VAL A 110 1.07 -2.83 2.83
N ARG A 111 0.62 -3.24 1.65
CA ARG A 111 0.96 -4.53 1.09
C ARG A 111 2.17 -4.43 0.18
N THR A 112 2.18 -3.45 -0.70
CA THR A 112 3.26 -3.28 -1.66
C THR A 112 3.29 -1.87 -2.22
N MET A 113 4.41 -1.55 -2.87
CA MET A 113 4.57 -0.34 -3.67
C MET A 113 5.30 -0.75 -4.94
N HIS A 114 4.77 -0.37 -6.09
CA HIS A 114 5.43 -0.63 -7.37
C HIS A 114 4.99 0.41 -8.39
N THR A 115 5.64 0.41 -9.55
CA THR A 115 5.26 1.32 -10.62
C THR A 115 4.18 0.71 -11.50
N LEU A 116 3.49 1.57 -12.24
CA LEU A 116 2.56 1.19 -13.30
C LEU A 116 3.01 1.83 -14.59
N SER A 117 3.12 1.04 -15.65
CA SER A 117 3.36 1.63 -16.96
C SER A 117 2.15 2.48 -17.36
N GLU A 118 2.41 3.45 -18.23
CA GLU A 118 1.32 4.31 -18.71
C GLU A 118 0.25 3.49 -19.44
N VAL A 119 0.66 2.47 -20.17
CA VAL A 119 -0.27 1.60 -20.88
C VAL A 119 -1.18 0.86 -19.89
N THR A 120 -0.61 0.27 -18.85
CA THR A 120 -1.39 -0.46 -17.86
C THR A 120 -2.31 0.49 -17.10
N PHE A 121 -1.78 1.65 -16.72
CA PHE A 121 -2.59 2.66 -16.01
C PHE A 121 -3.81 3.06 -16.84
N ASN A 122 -3.60 3.37 -18.11
CA ASN A 122 -4.69 3.80 -18.98
C ASN A 122 -5.72 2.69 -19.21
N LYS A 123 -5.29 1.44 -19.33
CA LYS A 123 -6.20 0.32 -19.46
C LYS A 123 -7.09 0.17 -18.23
N ARG A 124 -6.51 0.28 -17.05
CA ARG A 124 -7.26 0.14 -15.80
C ARG A 124 -8.21 1.32 -15.60
N LEU A 125 -7.77 2.51 -15.96
CA LEU A 125 -8.61 3.71 -15.89
C LEU A 125 -9.82 3.56 -16.81
N ALA A 126 -9.60 3.10 -18.03
CA ALA A 126 -10.68 2.90 -19.00
C ALA A 126 -11.70 1.87 -18.53
N LYS A 127 -11.26 0.88 -17.75
CA LYS A 127 -12.15 -0.14 -17.20
C LYS A 127 -12.84 0.30 -15.91
N GLY A 128 -12.60 1.53 -15.46
CA GLY A 128 -13.22 2.04 -14.24
C GLY A 128 -12.59 1.58 -12.94
N ARG A 129 -11.38 1.00 -12.98
CA ARG A 129 -10.72 0.53 -11.77
C ARG A 129 -10.28 1.67 -10.88
N TYR A 130 -9.93 2.81 -11.48
CA TYR A 130 -9.46 3.99 -10.73
C TYR A 130 -10.37 5.17 -10.95
N ARG A 131 -10.51 5.98 -9.90
CA ARG A 131 -11.22 7.26 -9.93
C ARG A 131 -10.27 8.34 -9.48
N ARG A 132 -10.46 9.54 -10.00
CA ARG A 132 -9.70 10.69 -9.51
C ARG A 132 -10.01 10.89 -8.04
N TYR A 133 -8.94 11.16 -7.30
CA TYR A 133 -9.07 11.42 -5.87
C TYR A 133 -9.27 12.91 -5.65
N ASN A 134 -10.26 13.24 -4.86
CA ASN A 134 -10.57 14.63 -4.55
C ASN A 134 -10.40 14.91 -3.08
#